data_fb1ee8e1af2467fcc6770962745e9153
#
_entry.id   fb1ee8e1af2467fcc6770962745e9153
#
_cell.length_a   1.000
_cell.length_b   1.000
_cell.length_c   1.000
_cell.angle_alpha   90.00
_cell.angle_beta   90.00
_cell.angle_gamma   90.00
#
_symmetry.space_group_name_H-M   'P 1'
#
loop_
_entity.id
_entity.type
_entity.pdbx_description
1 polymer ?
#
loop_
_entity_poly.entity_id
_entity_poly.type
_entity_poly.pdbx_seq_one_letter_code
_entity_poly.pdbx_strand_id
1 'polypeptide(L)'
;DFSGNVTRAMRAIDGTIVLVCASEGIMPQTETVMKQALRERVKPILFINKVDRMIKELKLTPSAMQERFLKIIDHFNILIEQIAEPEFRGKWKVNVADGSVIFGSARDNWALSVGFMKKKNIGFKEIISLYDGTMSDDERKKWIWEKAPLYEVLLDSVVKHLPSPVEAQKYRIPKIWQGDKESQFGKDLIECNKNGEVAFVITNTIIDPRSGKEINAGRLFSGTIKEGMEVYLNNEKKKQRIQQVLVYNGIKPESVGEVPAGNVLAITGVV
;
A
#
# COMPACT_ATOMS: atom_id res chain seq x y z
N ASP A 1 5.39 18.14 8.64
CA ASP A 1 4.15 17.88 7.89
C ASP A 1 4.50 17.23 6.53
N PHE A 2 4.19 15.94 6.38
CA PHE A 2 4.46 15.19 5.16
C PHE A 2 3.21 15.03 4.28
N SER A 3 2.14 15.77 4.54
CA SER A 3 0.84 15.62 3.87
C SER A 3 0.94 15.74 2.35
N GLY A 4 1.76 16.66 1.84
CA GLY A 4 2.00 16.84 0.40
C GLY A 4 2.64 15.62 -0.27
N ASN A 5 3.58 14.96 0.40
CA ASN A 5 4.20 13.72 -0.10
C ASN A 5 3.21 12.56 -0.12
N VAL A 6 2.39 12.45 0.93
CA VAL A 6 1.34 11.42 1.02
C VAL A 6 0.31 11.61 -0.10
N THR A 7 -0.17 12.83 -0.34
CA THR A 7 -1.14 13.12 -1.41
C THR A 7 -0.59 12.77 -2.79
N ARG A 8 0.69 13.09 -3.06
CA ARG A 8 1.34 12.71 -4.32
C ARG A 8 1.46 11.19 -4.46
N ALA A 9 1.86 10.49 -3.39
CA ALA A 9 1.96 9.03 -3.38
C ALA A 9 0.62 8.36 -3.66
N MET A 10 -0.49 8.88 -3.10
CA MET A 10 -1.84 8.33 -3.31
C MET A 10 -2.28 8.32 -4.80
N ARG A 11 -1.70 9.16 -5.63
CA ARG A 11 -1.96 9.14 -7.08
C ARG A 11 -1.27 8.00 -7.81
N ALA A 12 -0.15 7.51 -7.27
CA ALA A 12 0.63 6.44 -7.88
C ALA A 12 0.21 5.03 -7.43
N ILE A 13 -0.50 4.88 -6.31
CA ILE A 13 -0.84 3.59 -5.70
C ILE A 13 -2.30 3.22 -5.88
N ASP A 14 -2.63 1.94 -5.83
CA ASP A 14 -3.98 1.41 -6.00
C ASP A 14 -4.60 0.92 -4.69
N GLY A 15 -3.76 0.58 -3.72
CA GLY A 15 -4.16 0.14 -2.39
C GLY A 15 -3.16 0.58 -1.32
N THR A 16 -3.58 0.54 -0.06
CA THR A 16 -2.74 0.94 1.07
C THR A 16 -2.98 0.08 2.29
N ILE A 17 -1.91 -0.17 3.05
CA ILE A 17 -1.99 -0.75 4.39
C ILE A 17 -2.01 0.41 5.38
N VAL A 18 -3.11 0.58 6.09
CA VAL A 18 -3.25 1.60 7.13
C VAL A 18 -2.80 1.04 8.46
N LEU A 19 -1.73 1.61 9.03
CA LEU A 19 -1.20 1.19 10.32
C LEU A 19 -1.87 1.96 11.45
N VAL A 20 -2.43 1.22 12.41
CA VAL A 20 -3.07 1.78 13.61
C VAL A 20 -2.41 1.20 14.85
N CYS A 21 -2.10 2.04 15.83
CA CYS A 21 -1.55 1.60 17.10
C CYS A 21 -2.63 0.88 17.94
N ALA A 22 -2.36 -0.36 18.38
CA ALA A 22 -3.30 -1.15 19.17
C ALA A 22 -3.69 -0.47 20.50
N SER A 23 -2.76 0.26 21.12
CA SER A 23 -2.99 0.94 22.39
C SER A 23 -3.66 2.30 22.26
N GLU A 24 -3.43 3.03 21.16
CA GLU A 24 -3.90 4.40 20.98
C GLU A 24 -5.14 4.48 20.07
N GLY A 25 -5.30 3.50 19.16
CA GLY A 25 -6.36 3.51 18.16
C GLY A 25 -6.08 4.42 16.99
N ILE A 26 -7.13 4.84 16.30
CA ILE A 26 -7.03 5.73 15.13
C ILE A 26 -6.80 7.16 15.61
N MET A 27 -5.70 7.74 15.19
CA MET A 27 -5.29 9.11 15.51
C MET A 27 -5.71 10.09 14.41
N PRO A 28 -5.80 11.41 14.68
CA PRO A 28 -6.22 12.41 13.68
C PRO A 28 -5.41 12.39 12.39
N GLN A 29 -4.10 12.12 12.47
CA GLN A 29 -3.24 11.97 11.29
C GLN A 29 -3.65 10.76 10.45
N THR A 30 -3.99 9.63 11.09
CA THR A 30 -4.47 8.42 10.42
C THR A 30 -5.79 8.68 9.71
N GLU A 31 -6.72 9.41 10.35
CA GLU A 31 -7.97 9.82 9.71
C GLU A 31 -7.74 10.70 8.48
N THR A 32 -6.81 11.66 8.59
CA THR A 32 -6.47 12.55 7.47
C THR A 32 -5.93 11.77 6.27
N VAL A 33 -4.98 10.84 6.51
CA VAL A 33 -4.42 9.99 5.45
C VAL A 33 -5.48 9.07 4.86
N MET A 34 -6.34 8.48 5.70
CA MET A 34 -7.49 7.67 5.23
C MET A 34 -8.44 8.49 4.34
N LYS A 35 -8.78 9.71 4.77
CA LYS A 35 -9.62 10.62 3.97
C LYS A 35 -9.03 10.87 2.59
N GLN A 36 -7.71 11.10 2.52
CA GLN A 36 -7.01 11.30 1.24
C GLN A 36 -7.05 10.02 0.38
N ALA A 37 -6.73 8.86 0.96
CA ALA A 37 -6.74 7.57 0.25
C ALA A 37 -8.12 7.24 -0.34
N LEU A 38 -9.18 7.35 0.47
CA LEU A 38 -10.55 7.06 0.04
C LEU A 38 -11.04 8.03 -1.05
N ARG A 39 -10.67 9.32 -0.97
CA ARG A 39 -10.98 10.31 -2.00
C ARG A 39 -10.29 10.03 -3.33
N GLU A 40 -9.07 9.50 -3.30
CA GLU A 40 -8.31 9.09 -4.50
C GLU A 40 -8.67 7.66 -4.96
N ARG A 41 -9.70 7.06 -4.36
CA ARG A 41 -10.14 5.67 -4.63
C ARG A 41 -9.01 4.64 -4.45
N VAL A 42 -8.19 4.84 -3.41
CA VAL A 42 -7.17 3.87 -2.97
C VAL A 42 -7.78 2.97 -1.92
N LYS A 43 -7.83 1.65 -2.20
CA LYS A 43 -8.45 0.67 -1.30
C LYS A 43 -7.59 0.44 -0.07
N PRO A 44 -8.12 0.60 1.17
CA PRO A 44 -7.38 0.33 2.40
C PRO A 44 -7.54 -1.11 2.88
N ILE A 45 -6.50 -1.63 3.56
CA ILE A 45 -6.59 -2.73 4.53
C ILE A 45 -6.02 -2.26 5.87
N LEU A 46 -6.40 -2.91 6.96
CA LEU A 46 -6.06 -2.48 8.31
C LEU A 46 -4.96 -3.35 8.92
N PHE A 47 -3.87 -2.74 9.38
CA PHE A 47 -2.86 -3.38 10.22
C PHE A 47 -2.86 -2.77 11.62
N ILE A 48 -3.30 -3.54 12.62
CA ILE A 48 -3.27 -3.17 14.04
C ILE A 48 -1.90 -3.54 14.59
N ASN A 49 -1.04 -2.52 14.73
CA ASN A 49 0.37 -2.66 15.12
C ASN A 49 0.59 -2.44 16.62
N LYS A 50 1.75 -2.81 17.11
CA LYS A 50 2.19 -2.67 18.51
C LYS A 50 1.34 -3.50 19.49
N VAL A 51 0.84 -4.65 19.06
CA VAL A 51 0.09 -5.57 19.91
C VAL A 51 0.97 -6.10 21.05
N ASP A 52 2.28 -6.24 20.84
CA ASP A 52 3.27 -6.56 21.87
C ASP A 52 3.19 -5.63 23.10
N ARG A 53 2.90 -4.34 22.92
CA ARG A 53 2.74 -3.39 24.03
C ARG A 53 1.51 -3.67 24.86
N MET A 54 0.42 -4.11 24.25
CA MET A 54 -0.79 -4.52 24.99
C MET A 54 -0.51 -5.71 25.91
N ILE A 55 0.36 -6.62 25.47
CA ILE A 55 0.74 -7.82 26.22
C ILE A 55 1.78 -7.48 27.29
N LYS A 56 2.90 -6.84 26.90
CA LYS A 56 4.06 -6.59 27.78
C LYS A 56 3.85 -5.44 28.76
N GLU A 57 3.39 -4.30 28.25
CA GLU A 57 3.34 -3.04 29.01
C GLU A 57 1.99 -2.88 29.72
N LEU A 58 0.89 -3.04 28.97
CA LEU A 58 -0.46 -2.84 29.51
C LEU A 58 -1.01 -4.10 30.21
N LYS A 59 -0.41 -5.27 29.97
CA LYS A 59 -0.80 -6.56 30.56
C LYS A 59 -2.31 -6.83 30.46
N LEU A 60 -2.91 -6.51 29.32
CA LEU A 60 -4.33 -6.65 29.09
C LEU A 60 -4.73 -8.13 29.02
N THR A 61 -5.91 -8.43 29.56
CA THR A 61 -6.52 -9.74 29.36
C THR A 61 -6.92 -9.95 27.90
N PRO A 62 -7.01 -11.20 27.42
CA PRO A 62 -7.47 -11.49 26.05
C PRO A 62 -8.81 -10.84 25.71
N SER A 63 -9.76 -10.80 26.64
CA SER A 63 -11.06 -10.15 26.47
C SER A 63 -10.93 -8.64 26.28
N ALA A 64 -10.09 -7.97 27.09
CA ALA A 64 -9.85 -6.54 26.98
C ALA A 64 -9.13 -6.17 25.67
N MET A 65 -8.20 -7.03 25.22
CA MET A 65 -7.56 -6.86 23.90
C MET A 65 -8.58 -6.98 22.77
N GLN A 66 -9.44 -8.01 22.81
CA GLN A 66 -10.49 -8.23 21.83
C GLN A 66 -11.46 -7.04 21.73
N GLU A 67 -11.93 -6.53 22.87
CA GLU A 67 -12.81 -5.35 22.91
C GLU A 67 -12.14 -4.14 22.25
N ARG A 68 -10.85 -3.95 22.49
CA ARG A 68 -10.09 -2.84 21.92
C ARG A 68 -9.90 -2.98 20.42
N PHE A 69 -9.62 -4.18 19.95
CA PHE A 69 -9.55 -4.46 18.50
C PHE A 69 -10.88 -4.19 17.81
N LEU A 70 -11.99 -4.62 18.39
CA LEU A 70 -13.33 -4.36 17.84
C LEU A 70 -13.61 -2.86 17.73
N LYS A 71 -13.30 -2.06 18.77
CA LYS A 71 -13.45 -0.60 18.72
C LYS A 71 -12.64 0.05 17.59
N ILE A 72 -11.40 -0.41 17.37
CA ILE A 72 -10.56 0.10 16.27
C ILE A 72 -11.17 -0.26 14.92
N ILE A 73 -11.60 -1.50 14.73
CA ILE A 73 -12.19 -1.98 13.48
C ILE A 73 -13.50 -1.26 13.17
N ASP A 74 -14.36 -1.10 14.17
CA ASP A 74 -15.62 -0.37 14.01
C ASP A 74 -15.39 1.09 13.64
N HIS A 75 -14.47 1.78 14.32
CA HIS A 75 -14.12 3.15 13.98
C HIS A 75 -13.54 3.25 12.56
N PHE A 76 -12.68 2.33 12.16
CA PHE A 76 -12.15 2.27 10.79
C PHE A 76 -13.25 2.11 9.74
N ASN A 77 -14.18 1.21 9.98
CA ASN A 77 -15.31 0.96 9.09
C ASN A 77 -16.32 2.13 9.04
N ILE A 78 -16.50 2.85 10.15
CA ILE A 78 -17.29 4.10 10.19
C ILE A 78 -16.65 5.16 9.28
N LEU A 79 -15.32 5.33 9.32
CA LEU A 79 -14.62 6.26 8.44
C LEU A 79 -14.80 5.88 6.97
N ILE A 80 -14.73 4.59 6.62
CA ILE A 80 -15.00 4.15 5.25
C ILE A 80 -16.44 4.48 4.85
N GLU A 81 -17.43 4.21 5.70
CA GLU A 81 -18.83 4.48 5.43
C GLU A 81 -19.11 5.97 5.21
N GLN A 82 -18.45 6.83 5.98
CA GLN A 82 -18.65 8.28 5.90
C GLN A 82 -17.97 8.93 4.70
N ILE A 83 -16.81 8.41 4.27
CA ILE A 83 -15.91 9.10 3.36
C ILE A 83 -15.89 8.46 1.97
N ALA A 84 -15.93 7.14 1.87
CA ALA A 84 -15.89 6.46 0.58
C ALA A 84 -17.13 6.78 -0.25
N GLU A 85 -16.98 6.77 -1.58
CA GLU A 85 -18.10 6.90 -2.49
C GLU A 85 -19.09 5.72 -2.32
N PRO A 86 -20.39 5.91 -2.54
CA PRO A 86 -21.43 4.92 -2.22
C PRO A 86 -21.13 3.51 -2.75
N GLU A 87 -20.57 3.43 -3.96
CA GLU A 87 -20.25 2.14 -4.62
C GLU A 87 -19.16 1.33 -3.92
N PHE A 88 -18.31 1.98 -3.08
CA PHE A 88 -17.19 1.35 -2.38
C PHE A 88 -17.46 1.11 -0.89
N ARG A 89 -18.42 1.79 -0.27
CA ARG A 89 -18.67 1.75 1.19
C ARG A 89 -18.75 0.34 1.73
N GLY A 90 -19.64 -0.49 1.17
CA GLY A 90 -19.79 -1.88 1.61
C GLY A 90 -18.63 -2.80 1.21
N LYS A 91 -18.02 -2.56 0.05
CA LYS A 91 -16.96 -3.41 -0.53
C LYS A 91 -15.59 -3.20 0.11
N TRP A 92 -15.35 -2.03 0.70
CA TRP A 92 -14.04 -1.66 1.26
C TRP A 92 -13.98 -1.72 2.77
N LYS A 93 -15.10 -2.02 3.45
CA LYS A 93 -15.07 -2.33 4.87
C LYS A 93 -14.15 -3.51 5.14
N VAL A 94 -13.37 -3.37 6.21
CA VAL A 94 -12.46 -4.42 6.63
C VAL A 94 -13.15 -5.38 7.58
N ASN A 95 -12.78 -6.66 7.51
CA ASN A 95 -13.35 -7.72 8.34
C ASN A 95 -12.25 -8.69 8.80
N VAL A 96 -12.31 -9.06 10.07
CA VAL A 96 -11.38 -10.03 10.65
C VAL A 96 -11.50 -11.40 9.96
N ALA A 97 -12.71 -11.82 9.64
CA ALA A 97 -12.98 -13.15 9.09
C ALA A 97 -12.42 -13.35 7.67
N ASP A 98 -12.38 -12.31 6.84
CA ASP A 98 -11.84 -12.38 5.47
C ASP A 98 -10.32 -12.19 5.42
N GLY A 99 -9.71 -11.68 6.51
CA GLY A 99 -8.28 -11.43 6.62
C GLY A 99 -7.82 -10.04 6.14
N SER A 100 -8.74 -9.11 5.91
CA SER A 100 -8.43 -7.69 5.61
C SER A 100 -8.01 -6.89 6.84
N VAL A 101 -8.12 -7.49 8.03
CA VAL A 101 -7.57 -7.00 9.28
C VAL A 101 -6.40 -7.89 9.71
N ILE A 102 -5.26 -7.27 9.93
CA ILE A 102 -4.02 -7.92 10.37
C ILE A 102 -3.67 -7.39 11.76
N PHE A 103 -3.22 -8.27 12.64
CA PHE A 103 -2.73 -7.94 13.98
C PHE A 103 -1.25 -8.26 14.08
N GLY A 104 -0.44 -7.39 14.71
CA GLY A 104 0.97 -7.73 14.80
C GLY A 104 1.82 -6.75 15.59
N SER A 105 3.12 -7.07 15.58
CA SER A 105 4.19 -6.21 16.06
C SER A 105 5.27 -6.09 14.99
N ALA A 106 5.39 -4.92 14.38
CA ALA A 106 6.46 -4.65 13.45
C ALA A 106 7.83 -4.66 14.14
N ARG A 107 7.88 -4.28 15.42
CA ARG A 107 9.11 -4.34 16.23
C ARG A 107 9.63 -5.76 16.40
N ASP A 108 8.73 -6.69 16.72
CA ASP A 108 9.07 -8.09 16.99
C ASP A 108 8.91 -8.98 15.73
N ASN A 109 8.59 -8.38 14.55
CA ASN A 109 8.49 -9.01 13.22
C ASN A 109 7.46 -10.14 13.11
N TRP A 110 6.34 -10.07 13.82
CA TRP A 110 5.25 -11.04 13.69
C TRP A 110 3.93 -10.39 13.28
N ALA A 111 3.10 -11.17 12.60
CA ALA A 111 1.72 -10.80 12.32
C ALA A 111 0.79 -12.02 12.27
N LEU A 112 -0.50 -11.77 12.47
CA LEU A 112 -1.58 -12.74 12.36
C LEU A 112 -2.74 -12.16 11.54
N SER A 113 -3.31 -12.98 10.67
CA SER A 113 -4.65 -12.82 10.12
C SER A 113 -5.44 -14.10 10.34
N VAL A 114 -6.78 -14.04 10.31
CA VAL A 114 -7.59 -15.25 10.56
C VAL A 114 -7.28 -16.37 9.57
N GLY A 115 -7.07 -16.05 8.29
CA GLY A 115 -6.67 -17.04 7.30
C GLY A 115 -5.34 -17.70 7.62
N PHE A 116 -4.36 -16.90 8.04
CA PHE A 116 -3.04 -17.38 8.42
C PHE A 116 -3.06 -18.22 9.71
N MET A 117 -3.82 -17.78 10.71
CA MET A 117 -4.03 -18.55 11.95
C MET A 117 -4.58 -19.94 11.67
N LYS A 118 -5.58 -20.05 10.80
CA LYS A 118 -6.14 -21.36 10.40
C LYS A 118 -5.11 -22.20 9.64
N LYS A 119 -4.36 -21.62 8.70
CA LYS A 119 -3.33 -22.31 7.90
C LYS A 119 -2.21 -22.90 8.76
N LYS A 120 -1.75 -22.16 9.77
CA LYS A 120 -0.62 -22.56 10.64
C LYS A 120 -1.07 -23.21 11.96
N ASN A 121 -2.36 -23.28 12.22
CA ASN A 121 -2.96 -23.75 13.49
C ASN A 121 -2.38 -23.04 14.71
N ILE A 122 -2.33 -21.72 14.66
CA ILE A 122 -1.88 -20.83 15.74
C ILE A 122 -2.91 -19.76 16.03
N GLY A 123 -2.83 -19.15 17.20
CA GLY A 123 -3.73 -18.08 17.60
C GLY A 123 -3.06 -17.07 18.53
N PHE A 124 -3.84 -16.17 19.10
CA PHE A 124 -3.36 -15.18 20.05
C PHE A 124 -2.81 -15.80 21.35
N LYS A 125 -3.26 -16.99 21.72
CA LYS A 125 -2.76 -17.68 22.92
C LYS A 125 -1.27 -17.99 22.79
N GLU A 126 -0.85 -18.51 21.66
CA GLU A 126 0.55 -18.80 21.35
C GLU A 126 1.39 -17.52 21.30
N ILE A 127 0.84 -16.43 20.74
CA ILE A 127 1.52 -15.13 20.76
C ILE A 127 1.70 -14.59 22.18
N ILE A 128 0.69 -14.70 23.04
CA ILE A 128 0.78 -14.24 24.43
C ILE A 128 1.87 -15.02 25.18
N SER A 129 1.96 -16.34 24.96
CA SER A 129 3.00 -17.18 25.61
C SER A 129 4.42 -16.82 25.18
N LEU A 130 4.63 -16.18 24.03
CA LEU A 130 5.97 -15.69 23.63
C LEU A 130 6.49 -14.59 24.59
N TYR A 131 5.62 -14.01 25.40
CA TYR A 131 5.92 -12.86 26.26
C TYR A 131 5.78 -13.17 27.76
N ASP A 132 5.57 -14.43 28.14
CA ASP A 132 5.46 -14.86 29.53
C ASP A 132 6.80 -15.02 30.27
N GLY A 133 7.91 -14.86 29.55
CA GLY A 133 9.27 -14.95 30.08
C GLY A 133 9.86 -16.37 30.09
N THR A 134 9.16 -17.35 29.54
CA THR A 134 9.65 -18.76 29.48
C THR A 134 10.62 -18.99 28.35
N MET A 135 10.58 -18.18 27.27
CA MET A 135 11.44 -18.29 26.10
C MET A 135 12.56 -17.24 26.11
N SER A 136 13.75 -17.63 25.68
CA SER A 136 14.82 -16.69 25.34
C SER A 136 14.46 -15.85 24.11
N ASP A 137 15.15 -14.71 23.91
CA ASP A 137 14.94 -13.85 22.77
C ASP A 137 15.19 -14.54 21.42
N ASP A 138 16.17 -15.42 21.37
CA ASP A 138 16.52 -16.14 20.14
C ASP A 138 15.51 -17.26 19.83
N GLU A 139 15.03 -17.99 20.83
CA GLU A 139 13.95 -18.96 20.67
C GLU A 139 12.67 -18.29 20.20
N ARG A 140 12.33 -17.12 20.77
CA ARG A 140 11.17 -16.32 20.35
C ARG A 140 11.29 -15.85 18.90
N LYS A 141 12.45 -15.32 18.47
CA LYS A 141 12.70 -14.93 17.09
C LYS A 141 12.57 -16.11 16.11
N LYS A 142 13.14 -17.28 16.47
CA LYS A 142 13.04 -18.48 15.67
C LYS A 142 11.59 -18.95 15.51
N TRP A 143 10.84 -19.00 16.61
CA TRP A 143 9.41 -19.35 16.59
C TRP A 143 8.61 -18.41 15.69
N ILE A 144 8.81 -17.08 15.82
CA ILE A 144 8.14 -16.07 15.01
C ILE A 144 8.45 -16.30 13.53
N TRP A 145 9.71 -16.49 13.17
CA TRP A 145 10.13 -16.73 11.80
C TRP A 145 9.45 -17.94 11.17
N GLU A 146 9.29 -19.01 11.92
CA GLU A 146 8.70 -20.27 11.45
C GLU A 146 7.16 -20.25 11.45
N LYS A 147 6.55 -19.59 12.42
CA LYS A 147 5.12 -19.72 12.70
C LYS A 147 4.27 -18.48 12.36
N ALA A 148 4.80 -17.28 12.53
CA ALA A 148 4.04 -16.03 12.38
C ALA A 148 4.86 -14.90 11.74
N PRO A 149 5.61 -15.11 10.64
CA PRO A 149 6.45 -14.08 10.05
C PRO A 149 5.62 -12.94 9.48
N LEU A 150 5.95 -11.71 9.87
CA LEU A 150 5.26 -10.49 9.48
C LEU A 150 5.10 -10.37 7.96
N TYR A 151 6.18 -10.63 7.22
CA TYR A 151 6.21 -10.45 5.77
C TYR A 151 5.24 -11.39 5.04
N GLU A 152 5.13 -12.67 5.46
CA GLU A 152 4.24 -13.65 4.81
C GLU A 152 2.78 -13.22 4.99
N VAL A 153 2.39 -12.85 6.21
CA VAL A 153 1.01 -12.42 6.51
C VAL A 153 0.64 -11.14 5.79
N LEU A 154 1.56 -10.17 5.73
CA LEU A 154 1.33 -8.91 5.01
C LEU A 154 1.18 -9.13 3.51
N LEU A 155 2.09 -9.88 2.89
CA LEU A 155 2.05 -10.15 1.45
C LEU A 155 0.82 -10.97 1.05
N ASP A 156 0.47 -12.00 1.84
CA ASP A 156 -0.77 -12.77 1.62
C ASP A 156 -2.01 -11.85 1.65
N SER A 157 -2.06 -10.90 2.58
CA SER A 157 -3.18 -9.95 2.69
C SER A 157 -3.19 -8.95 1.54
N VAL A 158 -2.03 -8.46 1.10
CA VAL A 158 -1.92 -7.57 -0.06
C VAL A 158 -2.45 -8.26 -1.32
N VAL A 159 -1.97 -9.47 -1.60
CA VAL A 159 -2.37 -10.23 -2.80
C VAL A 159 -3.87 -10.55 -2.78
N LYS A 160 -4.43 -10.83 -1.61
CA LYS A 160 -5.83 -11.23 -1.47
C LYS A 160 -6.80 -10.05 -1.50
N HIS A 161 -6.44 -8.91 -0.94
CA HIS A 161 -7.39 -7.83 -0.64
C HIS A 161 -7.15 -6.53 -1.41
N LEU A 162 -5.92 -6.24 -1.83
CA LEU A 162 -5.67 -5.05 -2.62
C LEU A 162 -5.86 -5.33 -4.12
N PRO A 163 -6.37 -4.34 -4.88
CA PRO A 163 -6.63 -4.53 -6.29
C PRO A 163 -5.34 -4.56 -7.09
N SER A 164 -5.34 -5.34 -8.16
CA SER A 164 -4.33 -5.23 -9.21
C SER A 164 -4.46 -3.90 -9.95
N PRO A 165 -3.41 -3.44 -10.65
CA PRO A 165 -3.49 -2.25 -11.51
C PRO A 165 -4.65 -2.29 -12.50
N VAL A 166 -4.86 -3.42 -13.13
CA VAL A 166 -5.94 -3.63 -14.12
C VAL A 166 -7.34 -3.49 -13.50
N GLU A 167 -7.49 -3.93 -12.26
CA GLU A 167 -8.76 -3.77 -11.53
C GLU A 167 -8.95 -2.33 -11.05
N ALA A 168 -7.91 -1.73 -10.47
CA ALA A 168 -7.96 -0.39 -9.91
C ALA A 168 -8.20 0.69 -10.96
N GLN A 169 -7.57 0.59 -12.14
CA GLN A 169 -7.69 1.60 -13.19
C GLN A 169 -9.11 1.70 -13.73
N LYS A 170 -9.89 0.63 -13.72
CA LYS A 170 -11.31 0.66 -14.16
C LYS A 170 -12.16 1.67 -13.39
N TYR A 171 -11.90 1.87 -12.10
CA TYR A 171 -12.67 2.82 -11.29
C TYR A 171 -11.88 4.08 -10.93
N ARG A 172 -10.54 4.05 -10.98
CA ARG A 172 -9.70 5.22 -10.69
C ARG A 172 -9.56 6.16 -11.86
N ILE A 173 -9.31 5.65 -13.07
CA ILE A 173 -9.15 6.47 -14.28
C ILE A 173 -10.36 7.39 -14.52
N PRO A 174 -11.62 6.91 -14.44
CA PRO A 174 -12.78 7.78 -14.58
C PRO A 174 -12.85 8.95 -13.58
N LYS A 175 -12.15 8.85 -12.47
CA LYS A 175 -12.04 9.90 -11.44
C LYS A 175 -10.93 10.91 -11.72
N ILE A 176 -9.75 10.42 -12.10
CA ILE A 176 -8.54 11.24 -12.21
C ILE A 176 -8.33 11.86 -13.59
N TRP A 177 -8.96 11.29 -14.62
CA TRP A 177 -8.84 11.77 -16.00
C TRP A 177 -10.20 12.17 -16.58
N GLN A 178 -10.27 13.39 -17.12
CA GLN A 178 -11.51 14.02 -17.58
C GLN A 178 -11.69 13.98 -19.12
N GLY A 179 -10.77 13.31 -19.84
CA GLY A 179 -10.87 13.16 -21.27
C GLY A 179 -11.94 12.16 -21.71
N ASP A 180 -12.03 11.94 -23.03
CA ASP A 180 -12.99 11.03 -23.64
C ASP A 180 -12.63 9.56 -23.36
N LYS A 181 -13.40 8.93 -22.47
CA LYS A 181 -13.21 7.55 -22.04
C LYS A 181 -13.50 6.52 -23.12
N GLU A 182 -14.26 6.89 -24.14
CA GLU A 182 -14.58 6.02 -25.29
C GLU A 182 -13.51 6.08 -26.38
N SER A 183 -12.61 7.06 -26.35
CA SER A 183 -11.44 7.11 -27.22
C SER A 183 -10.54 5.91 -27.00
N GLN A 184 -9.71 5.56 -28.00
CA GLN A 184 -8.75 4.46 -27.85
C GLN A 184 -7.81 4.71 -26.67
N PHE A 185 -7.30 5.94 -26.51
CA PHE A 185 -6.46 6.32 -25.37
C PHE A 185 -7.18 6.19 -24.04
N GLY A 186 -8.46 6.57 -23.94
CA GLY A 186 -9.28 6.39 -22.73
C GLY A 186 -9.45 4.93 -22.34
N LYS A 187 -9.71 4.06 -23.32
CA LYS A 187 -9.78 2.60 -23.13
C LYS A 187 -8.44 2.02 -22.69
N ASP A 188 -7.34 2.42 -23.31
CA ASP A 188 -6.00 1.98 -22.94
C ASP A 188 -5.65 2.33 -21.49
N LEU A 189 -6.05 3.53 -21.03
CA LEU A 189 -5.89 3.95 -19.62
C LEU A 189 -6.72 3.09 -18.67
N ILE A 190 -8.00 2.84 -18.99
CA ILE A 190 -8.93 2.09 -18.13
C ILE A 190 -8.52 0.62 -18.02
N GLU A 191 -8.06 0.04 -19.14
CA GLU A 191 -7.67 -1.37 -19.24
C GLU A 191 -6.22 -1.64 -18.82
N CYS A 192 -5.45 -0.60 -18.47
CA CYS A 192 -4.03 -0.72 -18.16
C CYS A 192 -3.25 -1.37 -19.33
N ASN A 193 -3.55 -0.95 -20.58
CA ASN A 193 -3.06 -1.58 -21.77
C ASN A 193 -1.56 -1.30 -21.98
N LYS A 194 -0.72 -2.34 -21.85
CA LYS A 194 0.73 -2.24 -22.05
C LYS A 194 1.15 -1.92 -23.50
N ASN A 195 0.27 -2.16 -24.48
CA ASN A 195 0.53 -1.91 -25.89
C ASN A 195 -0.10 -0.58 -26.37
N GLY A 196 -0.80 0.14 -25.48
CA GLY A 196 -1.40 1.43 -25.79
C GLY A 196 -0.39 2.58 -25.83
N GLU A 197 -0.89 3.78 -26.04
CA GLU A 197 -0.10 5.00 -25.95
C GLU A 197 0.43 5.22 -24.53
N VAL A 198 1.68 5.71 -24.42
CA VAL A 198 2.33 5.92 -23.12
C VAL A 198 1.67 7.06 -22.34
N ALA A 199 1.19 6.74 -21.14
CA ALA A 199 0.67 7.71 -20.17
C ALA A 199 1.38 7.52 -18.83
N PHE A 200 2.37 8.36 -18.56
CA PHE A 200 3.16 8.36 -17.34
C PHE A 200 2.91 9.64 -16.53
N VAL A 201 2.56 9.50 -15.26
CA VAL A 201 2.36 10.63 -14.34
C VAL A 201 3.49 10.66 -13.33
N ILE A 202 4.31 11.72 -13.39
CA ILE A 202 5.37 11.98 -12.43
C ILE A 202 4.72 12.46 -11.12
N THR A 203 5.02 11.78 -10.04
CA THR A 203 4.51 12.10 -8.69
C THR A 203 5.61 12.59 -7.75
N ASN A 204 6.86 12.31 -8.07
CA ASN A 204 8.01 12.76 -7.27
C ASN A 204 9.25 12.96 -8.14
N THR A 205 9.98 14.05 -7.91
CA THR A 205 11.28 14.33 -8.54
C THR A 205 12.33 14.42 -7.47
N ILE A 206 13.43 13.70 -7.63
CA ILE A 206 14.56 13.65 -6.72
C ILE A 206 15.82 14.01 -7.52
N ILE A 207 16.66 14.85 -6.96
CA ILE A 207 18.00 15.10 -7.53
C ILE A 207 18.96 14.09 -6.90
N ASP A 208 19.60 13.27 -7.72
CA ASP A 208 20.64 12.35 -7.25
C ASP A 208 21.84 13.16 -6.75
N PRO A 209 22.18 13.08 -5.47
CA PRO A 209 23.25 13.89 -4.88
C PRO A 209 24.64 13.58 -5.44
N ARG A 210 24.84 12.43 -6.09
CA ARG A 210 26.13 12.03 -6.65
C ARG A 210 26.32 12.52 -8.08
N SER A 211 25.29 12.41 -8.89
CA SER A 211 25.36 12.74 -10.32
C SER A 211 24.75 14.10 -10.67
N GLY A 212 24.00 14.73 -9.75
CA GLY A 212 23.20 15.93 -10.01
C GLY A 212 22.05 15.74 -10.99
N LYS A 213 21.77 14.49 -11.41
CA LYS A 213 20.70 14.18 -12.35
C LYS A 213 19.34 14.14 -11.65
N GLU A 214 18.32 14.61 -12.37
CA GLU A 214 16.94 14.46 -11.93
C GLU A 214 16.46 13.02 -12.19
N ILE A 215 15.84 12.45 -11.17
CA ILE A 215 15.15 11.16 -11.21
C ILE A 215 13.67 11.43 -11.00
N ASN A 216 12.87 11.18 -12.02
CA ASN A 216 11.44 11.43 -12.04
C ASN A 216 10.68 10.14 -11.83
N ALA A 217 10.15 9.94 -10.61
CA ALA A 217 9.40 8.76 -10.22
C ALA A 217 7.89 8.98 -10.39
N GLY A 218 7.17 7.93 -10.81
CA GLY A 218 5.74 8.05 -11.03
C GLY A 218 5.06 6.74 -11.41
N ARG A 219 3.82 6.86 -11.87
CA ARG A 219 2.98 5.74 -12.27
C ARG A 219 2.77 5.72 -13.78
N LEU A 220 2.97 4.56 -14.40
CA LEU A 220 2.64 4.30 -15.79
C LEU A 220 1.23 3.69 -15.88
N PHE A 221 0.30 4.43 -16.46
CA PHE A 221 -1.10 4.02 -16.59
C PHE A 221 -1.40 3.25 -17.88
N SER A 222 -0.73 3.58 -19.00
CA SER A 222 -0.83 2.84 -20.25
C SER A 222 0.49 2.87 -21.01
N GLY A 223 0.64 1.97 -21.99
CA GLY A 223 1.85 1.82 -22.79
C GLY A 223 2.97 1.07 -22.10
N THR A 224 4.14 1.10 -22.73
CA THR A 224 5.40 0.55 -22.19
C THR A 224 6.50 1.60 -22.39
N ILE A 225 7.15 1.99 -21.29
CA ILE A 225 8.30 2.90 -21.33
C ILE A 225 9.56 2.10 -21.57
N LYS A 226 10.40 2.57 -22.52
CA LYS A 226 11.69 1.96 -22.86
C LYS A 226 12.81 2.98 -22.77
N GLU A 227 13.99 2.49 -22.44
CA GLU A 227 15.22 3.28 -22.50
C GLU A 227 15.46 3.80 -23.93
N GLY A 228 15.86 5.07 -24.04
CA GLY A 228 16.06 5.74 -25.33
C GLY A 228 14.79 6.23 -26.03
N MET A 229 13.61 5.98 -25.47
CA MET A 229 12.32 6.40 -26.03
C MET A 229 12.16 7.92 -26.00
N GLU A 230 11.59 8.51 -27.05
CA GLU A 230 11.16 9.91 -27.07
C GLU A 230 9.74 10.00 -26.49
N VAL A 231 9.54 10.90 -25.53
CA VAL A 231 8.24 11.17 -24.89
C VAL A 231 7.88 12.64 -25.00
N TYR A 232 6.58 12.93 -25.04
CA TYR A 232 6.05 14.28 -25.03
C TYR A 232 5.66 14.71 -23.62
N LEU A 233 6.24 15.83 -23.18
CA LEU A 233 5.93 16.44 -21.88
C LEU A 233 4.77 17.42 -22.04
N ASN A 234 3.63 17.05 -21.50
CA ASN A 234 2.38 17.76 -21.69
C ASN A 234 2.40 19.18 -21.09
N ASN A 235 3.03 19.33 -19.91
CA ASN A 235 3.11 20.62 -19.23
C ASN A 235 4.06 21.60 -19.94
N GLU A 236 5.16 21.10 -20.48
CA GLU A 236 6.21 21.91 -21.09
C GLU A 236 6.09 21.99 -22.62
N LYS A 237 5.15 21.23 -23.20
CA LYS A 237 4.88 21.16 -24.64
C LYS A 237 6.14 20.89 -25.48
N LYS A 238 7.02 20.04 -24.95
CA LYS A 238 8.27 19.66 -25.61
C LYS A 238 8.47 18.14 -25.63
N LYS A 239 9.26 17.67 -26.60
CA LYS A 239 9.71 16.29 -26.66
C LYS A 239 11.04 16.15 -25.96
N GLN A 240 11.21 15.07 -25.21
CA GLN A 240 12.46 14.72 -24.54
C GLN A 240 12.73 13.22 -24.64
N ARG A 241 14.00 12.84 -24.54
CA ARG A 241 14.42 11.45 -24.63
C ARG A 241 14.73 10.88 -23.24
N ILE A 242 14.10 9.77 -22.91
CA ILE A 242 14.40 9.00 -21.70
C ILE A 242 15.81 8.43 -21.81
N GLN A 243 16.66 8.72 -20.83
CA GLN A 243 18.02 8.19 -20.79
C GLN A 243 18.05 6.82 -20.11
N GLN A 244 17.41 6.67 -18.96
CA GLN A 244 17.34 5.42 -18.20
C GLN A 244 15.94 5.19 -17.68
N VAL A 245 15.57 3.92 -17.58
CA VAL A 245 14.35 3.45 -16.90
C VAL A 245 14.78 2.69 -15.66
N LEU A 246 14.26 3.09 -14.51
CA LEU A 246 14.68 2.58 -13.20
C LEU A 246 13.50 1.96 -12.44
N VAL A 247 13.75 0.84 -11.79
CA VAL A 247 12.84 0.23 -10.83
C VAL A 247 13.56 0.17 -9.47
N TYR A 248 12.84 0.48 -8.40
CA TYR A 248 13.42 0.44 -7.06
C TYR A 248 13.29 -0.94 -6.44
N ASN A 249 14.43 -1.51 -6.06
CA ASN A 249 14.52 -2.69 -5.22
C ASN A 249 14.95 -2.24 -3.81
N GLY A 250 13.97 -2.05 -2.93
CA GLY A 250 14.16 -1.32 -1.67
C GLY A 250 14.57 0.13 -1.94
N ILE A 251 15.74 0.55 -1.44
CA ILE A 251 16.27 1.92 -1.62
C ILE A 251 17.18 2.08 -2.84
N LYS A 252 17.51 0.99 -3.52
CA LYS A 252 18.45 1.01 -4.65
C LYS A 252 17.68 1.04 -5.97
N PRO A 253 17.94 2.06 -6.83
CA PRO A 253 17.43 2.05 -8.19
C PRO A 253 18.22 1.05 -9.04
N GLU A 254 17.51 0.23 -9.79
CA GLU A 254 18.08 -0.71 -10.77
C GLU A 254 17.63 -0.30 -12.16
N SER A 255 18.57 -0.18 -13.10
CA SER A 255 18.25 0.12 -14.51
C SER A 255 17.65 -1.12 -15.17
N VAL A 256 16.54 -0.92 -15.87
CA VAL A 256 15.84 -1.95 -16.63
C VAL A 256 15.58 -1.44 -18.05
N GLY A 257 15.55 -2.35 -19.04
CA GLY A 257 15.39 -1.94 -20.45
C GLY A 257 14.00 -1.37 -20.76
N GLU A 258 12.95 -1.93 -20.14
CA GLU A 258 11.57 -1.50 -20.34
C GLU A 258 10.69 -1.83 -19.14
N VAL A 259 9.61 -1.06 -19.00
CA VAL A 259 8.59 -1.28 -17.95
C VAL A 259 7.20 -1.07 -18.56
N PRO A 260 6.28 -2.05 -18.43
CA PRO A 260 4.92 -1.95 -18.94
C PRO A 260 3.99 -1.19 -17.98
N ALA A 261 2.81 -0.82 -18.50
CA ALA A 261 1.72 -0.20 -17.73
C ALA A 261 1.39 -0.96 -16.43
N GLY A 262 0.86 -0.22 -15.45
CA GLY A 262 0.51 -0.74 -14.14
C GLY A 262 1.63 -0.67 -13.11
N ASN A 263 2.84 -0.31 -13.50
CA ASN A 263 3.99 -0.23 -12.61
C ASN A 263 4.28 1.22 -12.14
N VAL A 264 4.93 1.31 -10.99
CA VAL A 264 5.61 2.50 -10.52
C VAL A 264 7.08 2.37 -10.92
N LEU A 265 7.61 3.38 -11.56
CA LEU A 265 8.98 3.40 -12.07
C LEU A 265 9.56 4.81 -11.96
N ALA A 266 10.85 4.93 -12.21
CA ALA A 266 11.51 6.23 -12.36
C ALA A 266 12.22 6.31 -13.69
N ILE A 267 12.34 7.53 -14.21
CA ILE A 267 13.04 7.84 -15.47
C ILE A 267 14.04 8.95 -15.23
N THR A 268 15.11 8.97 -16.04
CA THR A 268 16.08 10.06 -16.12
C THR A 268 16.14 10.61 -17.53
N GLY A 269 16.72 11.82 -17.68
CA GLY A 269 16.85 12.49 -18.96
C GLY A 269 15.64 13.33 -19.37
N VAL A 270 14.66 13.43 -18.50
CA VAL A 270 13.47 14.26 -18.65
C VAL A 270 13.50 15.34 -17.58
N VAL A 271 13.51 16.61 -17.97
CA VAL A 271 13.66 17.79 -17.09
C VAL A 271 12.52 18.78 -17.36
#